data_006666667137851fca90a6b05977ac4f
#
_entry.id   006666667137851fca90a6b05977ac4f
#
_cell.length_a   1.000
_cell.length_b   1.000
_cell.length_c   1.000
_cell.angle_alpha   90.00
_cell.angle_beta   90.00
_cell.angle_gamma   90.00
#
_symmetry.space_group_name_H-M   'P 1'
#
loop_
_entity.id
_entity.type
_entity.pdbx_description
1 polymer ?
#
loop_
_entity_poly.entity_id
_entity_poly.type
_entity_poly.pdbx_seq_one_letter_code
_entity_poly.pdbx_strand_id
1 'polypeptide(L)'
;QPWKFAIIGDEALKADLAGHSFFNEQKIKEASHLVVFFAKDNVAEFEENFKKVAPQPILEFYAGMKAGDEKNAKTWFQKQVYISLGFFLAACGVEGIDATPMEGIDTDYYSEKLQVEGYKAVLAVAVGYHSEADSNHPSKTPKRRLPLDEVVEIR
;
A
#
# COMPACT_ATOMS: atom_id res chain seq x y z
N GLN A 1 -0.20 -13.17 -6.32
CA GLN A 1 0.35 -12.03 -5.54
C GLN A 1 0.81 -10.95 -6.51
N PRO A 2 -0.09 -10.03 -6.91
CA PRO A 2 0.24 -8.98 -7.87
C PRO A 2 0.86 -7.74 -7.18
N TRP A 3 1.72 -7.95 -6.18
CA TRP A 3 2.36 -6.89 -5.41
C TRP A 3 3.83 -7.13 -5.15
N LYS A 4 4.55 -6.04 -4.89
CA LYS A 4 5.88 -6.01 -4.29
C LYS A 4 5.94 -4.92 -3.23
N PHE A 5 6.94 -5.01 -2.35
CA PHE A 5 7.20 -4.01 -1.32
C PHE A 5 8.65 -3.56 -1.39
N ALA A 6 8.89 -2.26 -1.21
CA ALA A 6 10.22 -1.74 -0.93
C ALA A 6 10.26 -1.22 0.50
N ILE A 7 11.24 -1.66 1.28
CA ILE A 7 11.46 -1.20 2.65
C ILE A 7 12.69 -0.29 2.63
N ILE A 8 12.50 0.96 2.99
CA ILE A 8 13.49 2.03 2.86
C ILE A 8 13.84 2.54 4.24
N GLY A 9 15.07 2.27 4.68
CA GLY A 9 15.66 2.81 5.90
C GLY A 9 16.76 3.85 5.63
N ASP A 10 17.16 4.01 4.37
CA ASP A 10 18.15 5.02 3.97
C ASP A 10 17.58 6.43 4.12
N GLU A 11 18.22 7.25 4.94
CA GLU A 11 17.74 8.58 5.30
C GLU A 11 17.72 9.55 4.10
N ALA A 12 18.70 9.44 3.20
CA ALA A 12 18.77 10.32 2.03
C ALA A 12 17.65 10.00 1.04
N LEU A 13 17.39 8.71 0.81
CA LEU A 13 16.30 8.26 -0.06
C LEU A 13 14.93 8.57 0.56
N LYS A 14 14.76 8.39 1.88
CA LYS A 14 13.53 8.80 2.58
C LYS A 14 13.26 10.30 2.45
N ALA A 15 14.30 11.12 2.64
CA ALA A 15 14.18 12.58 2.53
C ALA A 15 13.82 13.03 1.11
N ASP A 16 14.37 12.39 0.09
CA ASP A 16 14.05 12.64 -1.31
C ASP A 16 12.59 12.28 -1.63
N LEU A 17 12.16 11.08 -1.28
CA LEU A 17 10.77 10.64 -1.46
C LEU A 17 9.77 11.49 -0.65
N ALA A 18 10.15 11.94 0.53
CA ALA A 18 9.34 12.81 1.38
C ALA A 18 9.01 14.14 0.68
N GLY A 19 9.96 14.72 -0.06
CA GLY A 19 9.75 15.93 -0.85
C GLY A 19 8.66 15.79 -1.94
N HIS A 20 8.31 14.55 -2.30
CA HIS A 20 7.28 14.20 -3.27
C HIS A 20 6.04 13.54 -2.62
N SER A 21 5.72 13.91 -1.38
CA SER A 21 4.68 13.26 -0.57
C SER A 21 3.66 14.22 0.03
N PHE A 22 3.48 15.38 -0.59
CA PHE A 22 2.48 16.39 -0.21
C PHE A 22 2.49 16.67 1.30
N PHE A 23 1.37 16.45 1.99
CA PHE A 23 1.23 16.67 3.44
C PHE A 23 1.91 15.62 4.33
N ASN A 24 2.60 14.64 3.73
CA ASN A 24 3.18 13.52 4.45
C ASN A 24 4.69 13.65 4.63
N GLU A 25 5.30 14.72 4.12
CA GLU A 25 6.75 14.94 4.14
C GLU A 25 7.37 14.71 5.51
N GLN A 26 6.84 15.37 6.54
CA GLN A 26 7.38 15.28 7.90
C GLN A 26 7.26 13.87 8.48
N LYS A 27 6.13 13.19 8.26
CA LYS A 27 5.91 11.83 8.73
C LYS A 27 6.92 10.83 8.15
N ILE A 28 7.29 11.02 6.89
CA ILE A 28 8.25 10.15 6.21
C ILE A 28 9.67 10.42 6.72
N LYS A 29 10.04 11.69 6.90
CA LYS A 29 11.37 12.09 7.41
C LYS A 29 11.60 11.57 8.83
N GLU A 30 10.60 11.64 9.69
CA GLU A 30 10.69 11.24 11.11
C GLU A 30 10.53 9.72 11.33
N ALA A 31 9.94 9.01 10.37
CA ALA A 31 9.74 7.58 10.50
C ALA A 31 11.05 6.79 10.46
N SER A 32 11.09 5.69 11.20
CA SER A 32 12.21 4.74 11.15
C SER A 32 12.39 4.20 9.73
N HIS A 33 11.31 3.71 9.12
CA HIS A 33 11.32 3.18 7.76
C HIS A 33 10.10 3.64 6.98
N LEU A 34 10.25 3.68 5.67
CA LEU A 34 9.16 3.85 4.72
C LEU A 34 8.95 2.53 3.96
N VAL A 35 7.73 2.01 3.98
CA VAL A 35 7.35 0.83 3.20
C VAL A 35 6.50 1.26 2.03
N VAL A 36 6.98 1.08 0.82
CA VAL A 36 6.26 1.43 -0.41
C VAL A 36 5.61 0.18 -0.99
N PHE A 37 4.33 0.26 -1.27
CA PHE A 37 3.50 -0.80 -1.81
C PHE A 37 3.34 -0.60 -3.31
N PHE A 38 3.66 -1.62 -4.08
CA PHE A 38 3.59 -1.63 -5.54
C PHE A 38 2.56 -2.63 -6.03
N ALA A 39 1.78 -2.23 -7.03
CA ALA A 39 0.93 -3.12 -7.81
C ALA A 39 1.64 -3.53 -9.11
N LYS A 40 1.40 -4.76 -9.58
CA LYS A 40 1.85 -5.20 -10.90
C LYS A 40 1.30 -4.27 -11.99
N ASP A 41 2.16 -3.82 -12.88
CA ASP A 41 1.79 -2.98 -14.03
C ASP A 41 1.88 -3.73 -15.36
N ASN A 42 2.83 -4.67 -15.48
CA ASN A 42 2.94 -5.54 -16.64
C ASN A 42 1.94 -6.70 -16.55
N VAL A 43 0.78 -6.52 -17.19
CA VAL A 43 -0.32 -7.50 -17.18
C VAL A 43 0.06 -8.79 -17.90
N ALA A 44 0.76 -8.71 -19.04
CA ALA A 44 1.16 -9.88 -19.81
C ALA A 44 2.08 -10.80 -19.01
N GLU A 45 3.10 -10.24 -18.36
CA GLU A 45 4.02 -11.00 -17.49
C GLU A 45 3.28 -11.61 -16.29
N PHE A 46 2.31 -10.88 -15.71
CA PHE A 46 1.48 -11.46 -14.66
C PHE A 46 0.72 -12.69 -15.16
N GLU A 47 0.08 -12.59 -16.31
CA GLU A 47 -0.73 -13.66 -16.88
C GLU A 47 0.10 -14.91 -17.21
N GLU A 48 1.31 -14.73 -17.75
CA GLU A 48 2.23 -15.85 -17.99
C GLU A 48 2.58 -16.60 -16.70
N ASN A 49 2.89 -15.85 -15.64
CA ASN A 49 3.21 -16.46 -14.36
C ASN A 49 1.99 -17.04 -13.66
N PHE A 50 0.83 -16.38 -13.79
CA PHE A 50 -0.41 -16.84 -13.19
C PHE A 50 -0.89 -18.16 -13.77
N LYS A 51 -0.77 -18.36 -15.09
CA LYS A 51 -1.07 -19.63 -15.78
C LYS A 51 -0.25 -20.81 -15.25
N LYS A 52 0.95 -20.58 -14.74
CA LYS A 52 1.82 -21.65 -14.22
C LYS A 52 1.36 -22.19 -12.85
N VAL A 53 0.62 -21.39 -12.08
CA VAL A 53 0.33 -21.69 -10.67
C VAL A 53 -1.16 -21.71 -10.33
N ALA A 54 -2.01 -21.06 -11.11
CA ALA A 54 -3.45 -20.99 -10.82
C ALA A 54 -4.20 -22.18 -11.44
N PRO A 55 -5.15 -22.78 -10.70
CA PRO A 55 -6.03 -23.82 -11.26
C PRO A 55 -7.01 -23.20 -12.26
N GLN A 56 -7.49 -24.02 -13.19
CA GLN A 56 -8.33 -23.62 -14.31
C GLN A 56 -9.55 -22.75 -13.92
N PRO A 57 -10.34 -23.08 -12.87
CA PRO A 57 -11.47 -22.22 -12.48
C PRO A 57 -11.06 -20.80 -12.09
N ILE A 58 -9.88 -20.63 -11.51
CA ILE A 58 -9.38 -19.30 -11.13
C ILE A 58 -8.90 -18.53 -12.37
N LEU A 59 -8.32 -19.19 -13.35
CA LEU A 59 -7.97 -18.57 -14.64
C LEU A 59 -9.21 -18.08 -15.39
N GLU A 60 -10.28 -18.89 -15.40
CA GLU A 60 -11.56 -18.52 -16.01
C GLU A 60 -12.22 -17.32 -15.30
N PHE A 61 -12.22 -17.33 -13.98
CA PHE A 61 -12.69 -16.18 -13.18
C PHE A 61 -11.90 -14.90 -13.51
N TYR A 62 -10.55 -15.01 -13.56
CA TYR A 62 -9.68 -13.87 -13.90
C TYR A 62 -9.98 -13.35 -15.32
N ALA A 63 -10.10 -14.26 -16.29
CA ALA A 63 -10.41 -13.89 -17.66
C ALA A 63 -11.76 -13.17 -17.78
N GLY A 64 -12.77 -13.64 -17.07
CA GLY A 64 -14.08 -12.99 -17.00
C GLY A 64 -14.03 -11.60 -16.34
N MET A 65 -13.28 -11.48 -15.24
CA MET A 65 -13.08 -10.22 -14.53
C MET A 65 -12.32 -9.21 -15.39
N LYS A 66 -11.28 -9.63 -16.09
CA LYS A 66 -10.50 -8.78 -17.02
C LYS A 66 -11.37 -8.32 -18.20
N ALA A 67 -12.23 -9.20 -18.73
CA ALA A 67 -13.13 -8.92 -19.87
C ALA A 67 -12.44 -8.25 -21.07
N GLY A 68 -11.17 -8.63 -21.33
CA GLY A 68 -10.38 -8.07 -22.43
C GLY A 68 -9.76 -6.69 -22.19
N ASP A 69 -10.00 -6.05 -21.06
CA ASP A 69 -9.44 -4.73 -20.70
C ASP A 69 -8.37 -4.84 -19.60
N GLU A 70 -7.15 -4.45 -19.92
CA GLU A 70 -6.04 -4.43 -18.97
C GLU A 70 -6.29 -3.50 -17.77
N LYS A 71 -7.09 -2.45 -17.93
CA LYS A 71 -7.46 -1.55 -16.86
C LYS A 71 -8.20 -2.28 -15.74
N ASN A 72 -9.06 -3.25 -16.09
CA ASN A 72 -9.75 -4.09 -15.11
C ASN A 72 -8.75 -4.94 -14.31
N ALA A 73 -7.77 -5.55 -14.99
CA ALA A 73 -6.71 -6.31 -14.34
C ALA A 73 -5.90 -5.43 -13.38
N LYS A 74 -5.45 -4.25 -13.82
CA LYS A 74 -4.70 -3.30 -12.99
C LYS A 74 -5.51 -2.83 -11.77
N THR A 75 -6.79 -2.55 -11.96
CA THR A 75 -7.71 -2.22 -10.86
C THR A 75 -7.82 -3.38 -9.85
N TRP A 76 -7.89 -4.61 -10.33
CA TRP A 76 -7.91 -5.78 -9.45
C TRP A 76 -6.57 -5.95 -8.71
N PHE A 77 -5.43 -5.73 -9.37
CA PHE A 77 -4.11 -5.74 -8.72
C PHE A 77 -4.03 -4.74 -7.56
N GLN A 78 -4.50 -3.51 -7.78
CA GLN A 78 -4.55 -2.49 -6.73
C GLN A 78 -5.41 -2.93 -5.53
N LYS A 79 -6.59 -3.51 -5.77
CA LYS A 79 -7.44 -4.04 -4.70
C LYS A 79 -6.72 -5.11 -3.87
N GLN A 80 -5.91 -5.97 -4.52
CA GLN A 80 -5.10 -6.96 -3.81
C GLN A 80 -4.00 -6.29 -2.95
N VAL A 81 -3.40 -5.21 -3.42
CA VAL A 81 -2.45 -4.40 -2.62
C VAL A 81 -3.12 -3.87 -1.35
N TYR A 82 -4.35 -3.34 -1.43
CA TYR A 82 -5.06 -2.86 -0.25
C TYR A 82 -5.43 -3.96 0.75
N ILE A 83 -5.70 -5.18 0.27
CA ILE A 83 -5.85 -6.35 1.16
C ILE A 83 -4.53 -6.60 1.91
N SER A 84 -3.40 -6.60 1.21
CA SER A 84 -2.08 -6.78 1.84
C SER A 84 -1.74 -5.65 2.82
N LEU A 85 -2.15 -4.40 2.51
CA LEU A 85 -2.01 -3.27 3.42
C LEU A 85 -2.77 -3.50 4.73
N GLY A 86 -4.02 -3.98 4.66
CA GLY A 86 -4.81 -4.26 5.86
C GLY A 86 -4.12 -5.28 6.78
N PHE A 87 -3.56 -6.35 6.22
CA PHE A 87 -2.78 -7.33 6.97
C PHE A 87 -1.50 -6.73 7.54
N PHE A 88 -0.79 -5.91 6.77
CA PHE A 88 0.42 -5.23 7.24
C PHE A 88 0.15 -4.32 8.43
N LEU A 89 -0.90 -3.48 8.35
CA LEU A 89 -1.28 -2.58 9.45
C LEU A 89 -1.71 -3.36 10.70
N ALA A 90 -2.43 -4.46 10.53
CA ALA A 90 -2.80 -5.34 11.64
C ALA A 90 -1.56 -5.98 12.29
N ALA A 91 -0.60 -6.45 11.50
CA ALA A 91 0.65 -6.99 11.99
C ALA A 91 1.47 -5.93 12.75
N CYS A 92 1.60 -4.71 12.22
CA CYS A 92 2.23 -3.60 12.94
C CYS A 92 1.57 -3.36 14.30
N GLY A 93 0.23 -3.37 14.35
CA GLY A 93 -0.50 -3.19 15.61
C GLY A 93 -0.26 -4.30 16.63
N VAL A 94 -0.13 -5.56 16.19
CA VAL A 94 0.22 -6.71 17.05
C VAL A 94 1.64 -6.60 17.59
N GLU A 95 2.58 -6.15 16.77
CA GLU A 95 4.00 -5.97 17.14
C GLU A 95 4.28 -4.66 17.90
N GLY A 96 3.25 -3.83 18.13
CA GLY A 96 3.42 -2.54 18.81
C GLY A 96 4.18 -1.51 17.99
N ILE A 97 4.15 -1.63 16.66
CA ILE A 97 4.76 -0.68 15.72
C ILE A 97 3.70 0.29 15.24
N ASP A 98 3.96 1.57 15.36
CA ASP A 98 3.09 2.60 14.77
C ASP A 98 3.25 2.62 13.25
N ALA A 99 2.12 2.71 12.56
CA ALA A 99 2.08 2.69 11.10
C ALA A 99 1.08 3.73 10.57
N THR A 100 1.52 4.54 9.61
CA THR A 100 0.68 5.56 8.97
C THR A 100 0.61 5.29 7.47
N PRO A 101 -0.50 4.74 6.94
CA PRO A 101 -0.70 4.58 5.51
C PRO A 101 -0.97 5.92 4.84
N MET A 102 -0.40 6.13 3.66
CA MET A 102 -0.43 7.38 2.92
C MET A 102 -0.64 7.13 1.43
N GLU A 103 -1.78 7.59 0.90
CA GLU A 103 -2.02 7.68 -0.56
C GLU A 103 -1.52 9.00 -1.14
N GLY A 104 -1.35 10.02 -0.29
CA GLY A 104 -0.83 11.33 -0.69
C GLY A 104 0.68 11.30 -0.95
N ILE A 105 1.09 10.60 -1.99
CA ILE A 105 2.43 10.54 -2.55
C ILE A 105 2.37 10.71 -4.08
N ASP A 106 3.44 11.19 -4.68
CA ASP A 106 3.60 11.18 -6.14
C ASP A 106 4.00 9.77 -6.59
N THR A 107 3.01 8.96 -6.97
CA THR A 107 3.21 7.56 -7.33
C THR A 107 4.07 7.38 -8.58
N ASP A 108 4.06 8.33 -9.51
CA ASP A 108 4.90 8.27 -10.71
C ASP A 108 6.35 8.56 -10.35
N TYR A 109 6.62 9.58 -9.53
CA TYR A 109 7.96 9.85 -9.01
C TYR A 109 8.52 8.67 -8.21
N TYR A 110 7.72 8.10 -7.31
CA TYR A 110 8.11 6.92 -6.52
C TYR A 110 8.45 5.71 -7.41
N SER A 111 7.67 5.50 -8.46
CA SER A 111 7.92 4.40 -9.40
C SER A 111 9.21 4.60 -10.19
N GLU A 112 9.44 5.83 -10.67
CA GLU A 112 10.66 6.20 -11.41
C GLU A 112 11.90 6.13 -10.52
N LYS A 113 11.81 6.65 -9.30
CA LYS A 113 12.93 6.68 -8.35
C LYS A 113 13.33 5.29 -7.86
N LEU A 114 12.37 4.43 -7.54
CA LEU A 114 12.62 3.12 -6.95
C LEU A 114 12.81 2.00 -7.98
N GLN A 115 12.41 2.22 -9.22
CA GLN A 115 12.64 1.34 -10.38
C GLN A 115 12.31 -0.14 -10.13
N VAL A 116 11.16 -0.42 -9.51
CA VAL A 116 10.68 -1.79 -9.31
C VAL A 116 10.08 -2.31 -10.62
N GLU A 117 10.90 -3.03 -11.38
CA GLU A 117 10.58 -3.47 -12.74
C GLU A 117 9.23 -4.23 -12.82
N GLY A 118 8.36 -3.78 -13.74
CA GLY A 118 7.04 -4.36 -13.99
C GLY A 118 5.99 -4.02 -12.93
N TYR A 119 6.27 -3.04 -12.05
CA TYR A 119 5.36 -2.60 -10.99
C TYR A 119 5.27 -1.08 -10.93
N LYS A 120 4.14 -0.58 -10.41
CA LYS A 120 3.94 0.84 -10.08
C LYS A 120 3.63 1.03 -8.60
N ALA A 121 4.16 2.08 -8.00
CA ALA A 121 3.84 2.48 -6.65
C ALA A 121 2.34 2.83 -6.53
N VAL A 122 1.72 2.47 -5.42
CA VAL A 122 0.30 2.72 -5.14
C VAL A 122 0.15 3.59 -3.90
N LEU A 123 0.85 3.23 -2.84
CA LEU A 123 0.82 3.93 -1.56
C LEU A 123 2.11 3.65 -0.78
N ALA A 124 2.33 4.42 0.27
CA ALA A 124 3.42 4.19 1.20
C ALA A 124 2.91 4.12 2.65
N VAL A 125 3.67 3.46 3.51
CA VAL A 125 3.41 3.41 4.96
C VAL A 125 4.68 3.85 5.69
N ALA A 126 4.58 4.92 6.47
CA ALA A 126 5.61 5.30 7.42
C ALA A 126 5.47 4.43 8.67
N VAL A 127 6.57 3.83 9.13
CA VAL A 127 6.57 2.92 10.30
C VAL A 127 7.67 3.31 11.29
N GLY A 128 7.39 3.11 12.56
CA GLY A 128 8.32 3.42 13.67
C GLY A 128 7.61 3.39 15.00
N TYR A 129 8.08 4.22 15.91
CA TYR A 129 7.45 4.45 17.21
C TYR A 129 7.07 5.93 17.32
N HIS A 130 5.87 6.21 17.83
CA HIS A 130 5.42 7.58 18.01
C HIS A 130 6.31 8.37 18.96
N SER A 131 6.46 9.65 18.66
CA SER A 131 7.08 10.61 19.57
C SER A 131 6.11 11.02 20.68
N GLU A 132 6.62 11.34 21.86
CA GLU A 132 5.81 11.97 22.91
C GLU A 132 5.18 13.29 22.45
N ALA A 133 5.77 13.95 21.46
CA ALA A 133 5.26 15.17 20.85
C ALA A 133 4.16 14.93 19.81
N ASP A 134 3.90 13.68 19.38
CA ASP A 134 2.91 13.36 18.34
C ASP A 134 1.51 13.88 18.72
N SER A 135 1.06 14.90 18.00
CA SER A 135 -0.27 15.50 18.19
C SER A 135 -1.41 14.60 17.72
N ASN A 136 -1.15 13.61 16.86
CA ASN A 136 -2.14 12.68 16.33
C ASN A 136 -2.31 11.42 17.20
N HIS A 137 -1.46 11.25 18.22
CA HIS A 137 -1.59 10.11 19.12
C HIS A 137 -3.00 10.09 19.76
N PRO A 138 -3.66 8.92 19.84
CA PRO A 138 -5.05 8.82 20.33
C PRO A 138 -5.30 9.41 21.73
N SER A 139 -4.28 9.46 22.60
CA SER A 139 -4.39 10.10 23.92
C SER A 139 -4.51 11.63 23.85
N LYS A 140 -4.07 12.27 22.74
CA LYS A 140 -4.15 13.73 22.54
C LYS A 140 -5.27 14.09 21.58
N THR A 141 -5.43 13.32 20.51
CA THR A 141 -6.47 13.52 19.49
C THR A 141 -7.27 12.24 19.33
N PRO A 142 -8.42 12.11 20.01
CA PRO A 142 -9.27 10.93 19.92
C PRO A 142 -9.69 10.66 18.47
N LYS A 143 -9.69 9.39 18.09
CA LYS A 143 -10.12 8.98 16.74
C LYS A 143 -11.60 9.27 16.53
N ARG A 144 -11.94 9.96 15.46
CA ARG A 144 -13.33 10.18 15.03
C ARG A 144 -13.76 9.05 14.12
N ARG A 145 -14.87 8.40 14.44
CA ARG A 145 -15.46 7.29 13.69
C ARG A 145 -16.98 7.49 13.63
N LEU A 146 -17.59 7.01 12.58
CA LEU A 146 -19.03 6.84 12.54
C LEU A 146 -19.46 5.81 13.60
N PRO A 147 -20.68 5.91 14.13
CA PRO A 147 -21.28 4.88 14.97
C PRO A 147 -21.25 3.51 14.31
N LEU A 148 -21.20 2.44 15.11
CA LEU A 148 -21.04 1.08 14.59
C LEU A 148 -22.23 0.66 13.73
N ASP A 149 -23.42 1.06 14.08
CA ASP A 149 -24.69 0.80 13.38
C ASP A 149 -24.80 1.50 12.02
N GLU A 150 -24.00 2.55 11.78
CA GLU A 150 -23.90 3.18 10.46
C GLU A 150 -22.94 2.44 9.51
N VAL A 151 -22.07 1.57 10.01
CA VAL A 151 -21.04 0.88 9.23
C VAL A 151 -21.15 -0.64 9.25
N VAL A 152 -21.97 -1.20 10.15
CA VAL A 152 -22.23 -2.64 10.29
C VAL A 152 -23.72 -2.89 10.32
N GLU A 153 -24.21 -3.68 9.38
CA GLU A 153 -25.59 -4.15 9.33
C GLU A 153 -25.61 -5.64 9.74
N ILE A 154 -26.33 -5.95 10.82
CA ILE A 154 -26.56 -7.33 11.28
C ILE A 154 -27.91 -7.78 10.74
N ARG A 155 -27.95 -8.89 9.99
CA ARG A 155 -29.15 -9.49 9.39
C ARG A 155 -29.38 -10.90 9.93
#